data_49c8892f3163c956dda5ec7400b208b0
#
_entry.id   49c8892f3163c956dda5ec7400b208b0
#
_cell.length_a   1.000
_cell.length_b   1.000
_cell.length_c   1.000
_cell.angle_alpha   90.00
_cell.angle_beta   90.00
_cell.angle_gamma   90.00
#
_symmetry.space_group_name_H-M   'P 1'
#
loop_
_entity.id
_entity.type
_entity.pdbx_description
1 polymer ?
#
loop_
_entity_poly.entity_id
_entity_poly.type
_entity_poly.pdbx_seq_one_letter_code
_entity_poly.pdbx_strand_id
1 'polypeptide(L)'
;MLISTRVRKSPYWHLSMEAGCWRATVYNRIYHPRGYVKPEDGGAMVEYEAIKNHVTMWNVAVERQIQVKGPDAEAFVDYVITRDATKISPMRARYVILCNQYGGVLNDPILLRISQDEFWFSLSDSDIGLYLQGVNHDNRFNCLLYTSPSPRD
;
A
#
# COMPACT_ATOMS: atom_id res chain seq x y z
N MET A 1 -8.97 8.28 -22.05
CA MET A 1 -8.96 7.33 -20.90
C MET A 1 -10.30 7.44 -20.19
N LEU A 2 -10.99 6.29 -19.96
CA LEU A 2 -12.21 6.25 -19.12
C LEU A 2 -11.80 6.30 -17.64
N ILE A 3 -12.30 7.27 -16.90
CA ILE A 3 -12.00 7.45 -15.47
C ILE A 3 -13.28 7.20 -14.67
N SER A 4 -13.26 6.18 -13.80
CA SER A 4 -14.35 5.92 -12.87
C SER A 4 -14.33 6.92 -11.71
N THR A 5 -15.49 7.42 -11.32
CA THR A 5 -15.66 8.29 -10.16
C THR A 5 -15.53 7.54 -8.84
N ARG A 6 -15.56 6.19 -8.87
CA ARG A 6 -15.44 5.31 -7.69
C ARG A 6 -14.01 4.87 -7.39
N VAL A 7 -13.06 5.19 -8.27
CA VAL A 7 -11.64 4.91 -8.08
C VAL A 7 -10.96 6.20 -7.63
N ARG A 8 -10.20 6.11 -6.56
CA ARG A 8 -9.49 7.25 -6.00
C ARG A 8 -8.33 7.68 -6.92
N LYS A 9 -7.93 8.92 -6.77
CA LYS A 9 -6.74 9.48 -7.39
C LYS A 9 -5.72 9.80 -6.30
N SER A 10 -4.44 9.54 -6.54
CA SER A 10 -3.40 10.00 -5.63
C SER A 10 -3.30 11.54 -5.66
N PRO A 11 -2.72 12.17 -4.61
CA PRO A 11 -2.42 13.60 -4.63
C PRO A 11 -1.57 14.03 -5.83
N TYR A 12 -0.77 13.09 -6.37
CA TYR A 12 0.15 13.33 -7.50
C TYR A 12 -0.45 12.96 -8.86
N TRP A 13 -1.74 12.59 -8.91
CA TRP A 13 -2.37 12.16 -10.16
C TRP A 13 -2.28 13.20 -11.27
N HIS A 14 -2.51 14.48 -10.94
CA HIS A 14 -2.43 15.59 -11.90
C HIS A 14 -1.03 15.71 -12.51
N LEU A 15 0.03 15.57 -11.70
CA LEU A 15 1.42 15.58 -12.19
C LEU A 15 1.71 14.41 -13.13
N SER A 16 1.15 13.23 -12.85
CA SER A 16 1.26 12.09 -13.76
C SER A 16 0.60 12.38 -15.12
N MET A 17 -0.56 13.07 -15.11
CA MET A 17 -1.23 13.45 -16.36
C MET A 17 -0.45 14.53 -17.13
N GLU A 18 0.08 15.53 -16.45
CA GLU A 18 0.95 16.56 -17.02
C GLU A 18 2.22 15.97 -17.63
N ALA A 19 2.79 14.94 -16.99
CA ALA A 19 3.93 14.20 -17.51
C ALA A 19 3.59 13.27 -18.70
N GLY A 20 2.34 13.28 -19.19
CA GLY A 20 1.93 12.50 -20.36
C GLY A 20 1.46 11.08 -20.07
N CYS A 21 1.06 10.75 -18.82
CA CYS A 21 0.48 9.45 -18.54
C CYS A 21 -0.78 9.21 -19.39
N TRP A 22 -0.70 8.24 -20.29
CA TRP A 22 -1.80 7.90 -21.20
C TRP A 22 -2.55 6.64 -20.81
N ARG A 23 -1.98 5.83 -19.89
CA ARG A 23 -2.52 4.55 -19.43
C ARG A 23 -2.38 4.40 -17.93
N ALA A 24 -3.44 3.92 -17.28
CA ALA A 24 -3.44 3.60 -15.87
C ALA A 24 -4.11 2.24 -15.62
N THR A 25 -3.78 1.62 -14.50
CA THR A 25 -4.50 0.48 -13.90
C THR A 25 -5.05 0.90 -12.54
N VAL A 26 -5.67 -0.03 -11.82
CA VAL A 26 -6.16 0.17 -10.45
C VAL A 26 -5.34 -0.70 -9.52
N TYR A 27 -4.88 -0.12 -8.41
CA TYR A 27 -4.13 -0.76 -7.36
C TYR A 27 -4.60 -0.17 -6.03
N ASN A 28 -4.97 -0.97 -5.05
CA ASN A 28 -5.57 -0.52 -3.78
C ASN A 28 -6.72 0.49 -3.96
N ARG A 29 -7.57 0.29 -5.00
CA ARG A 29 -8.68 1.20 -5.38
C ARG A 29 -8.23 2.62 -5.74
N ILE A 30 -6.97 2.78 -6.16
CA ILE A 30 -6.37 4.04 -6.61
C ILE A 30 -5.88 3.86 -8.04
N TYR A 31 -6.01 4.88 -8.88
CA TYR A 31 -5.41 4.87 -10.20
C TYR A 31 -3.89 4.85 -10.09
N HIS A 32 -3.30 3.83 -10.71
CA HIS A 32 -1.85 3.65 -10.81
C HIS A 32 -1.39 3.97 -12.24
N PRO A 33 -0.56 4.99 -12.45
CA PRO A 33 0.04 5.25 -13.75
C PRO A 33 0.83 4.04 -14.25
N ARG A 34 0.63 3.66 -15.52
CA ARG A 34 1.23 2.45 -16.10
C ARG A 34 1.99 2.69 -17.39
N GLY A 35 1.92 3.88 -17.96
CA GLY A 35 2.64 4.18 -19.20
C GLY A 35 2.61 5.66 -19.54
N TYR A 36 3.75 6.18 -19.89
CA TYR A 36 3.97 7.56 -20.32
C TYR A 36 4.38 7.62 -21.79
N VAL A 37 5.17 6.66 -22.26
CA VAL A 37 5.55 6.54 -23.67
C VAL A 37 4.49 5.74 -24.41
N LYS A 38 3.91 6.34 -25.44
CA LYS A 38 2.88 5.70 -26.26
C LYS A 38 3.46 4.60 -27.16
N PRO A 39 2.64 3.62 -27.60
CA PRO A 39 3.12 2.55 -28.48
C PRO A 39 3.79 3.03 -29.77
N GLU A 40 3.25 4.10 -30.39
CA GLU A 40 3.80 4.72 -31.58
C GLU A 40 5.19 5.35 -31.38
N ASP A 41 5.54 5.69 -30.12
CA ASP A 41 6.83 6.29 -29.74
C ASP A 41 7.79 5.25 -29.14
N GLY A 42 7.51 3.95 -29.32
CA GLY A 42 8.30 2.84 -28.82
C GLY A 42 7.80 2.19 -27.51
N GLY A 43 6.81 2.80 -26.84
CA GLY A 43 6.05 2.21 -25.74
C GLY A 43 6.89 1.79 -24.54
N ALA A 44 6.47 0.71 -23.89
CA ALA A 44 7.06 0.20 -22.68
C ALA A 44 8.55 -0.18 -22.80
N MET A 45 9.05 -0.46 -23.99
CA MET A 45 10.47 -0.78 -24.17
C MET A 45 11.37 0.43 -23.94
N VAL A 46 10.93 1.63 -24.33
CA VAL A 46 11.66 2.88 -24.03
C VAL A 46 11.71 3.13 -22.53
N GLU A 47 10.60 2.93 -21.84
CA GLU A 47 10.54 3.07 -20.37
C GLU A 47 11.43 2.03 -19.67
N TYR A 48 11.43 0.78 -20.15
CA TYR A 48 12.27 -0.30 -19.63
C TYR A 48 13.77 0.00 -19.82
N GLU A 49 14.18 0.48 -20.98
CA GLU A 49 15.57 0.87 -21.20
C GLU A 49 15.98 2.07 -20.32
N ALA A 50 15.05 3.00 -20.03
CA ALA A 50 15.30 4.07 -19.09
C ALA A 50 15.54 3.56 -17.66
N ILE A 51 14.83 2.51 -17.20
CA ILE A 51 15.08 1.87 -15.89
C ILE A 51 16.51 1.31 -15.84
N LYS A 52 17.01 0.76 -16.92
CA LYS A 52 18.34 0.13 -16.98
C LYS A 52 19.48 1.13 -17.08
N ASN A 53 19.28 2.23 -17.79
CA ASN A 53 20.37 3.10 -18.25
C ASN A 53 20.29 4.52 -17.67
N HIS A 54 19.18 4.88 -17.02
CA HIS A 54 18.91 6.23 -16.51
C HIS A 54 18.31 6.21 -15.12
N VAL A 55 18.05 7.39 -14.58
CA VAL A 55 17.29 7.56 -13.34
C VAL A 55 15.80 7.65 -13.66
N THR A 56 14.98 6.88 -12.95
CA THR A 56 13.53 6.88 -13.11
C THR A 56 12.83 7.27 -11.82
N MET A 57 11.68 7.95 -11.94
CA MET A 57 10.82 8.33 -10.83
C MET A 57 9.49 7.58 -10.94
N TRP A 58 9.03 7.03 -9.82
CA TRP A 58 7.83 6.21 -9.75
C TRP A 58 6.79 6.84 -8.82
N ASN A 59 5.54 6.94 -9.30
CA ASN A 59 4.40 7.31 -8.46
C ASN A 59 3.90 6.05 -7.75
N VAL A 60 4.33 5.84 -6.50
CA VAL A 60 3.95 4.70 -5.64
C VAL A 60 2.90 5.06 -4.60
N ALA A 61 2.20 6.17 -4.74
CA ALA A 61 1.13 6.59 -3.82
C ALA A 61 -0.05 5.60 -3.73
N VAL A 62 -0.07 4.59 -4.58
CA VAL A 62 -1.01 3.46 -4.54
C VAL A 62 -0.69 2.44 -3.44
N GLU A 63 0.54 2.43 -2.94
CA GLU A 63 0.96 1.63 -1.79
C GLU A 63 0.46 2.28 -0.50
N ARG A 64 -0.79 2.04 -0.22
CA ARG A 64 -1.52 2.67 0.88
C ARG A 64 -0.92 2.30 2.24
N GLN A 65 -0.91 3.27 3.16
CA GLN A 65 -0.42 3.05 4.52
C GLN A 65 -1.59 2.80 5.46
N ILE A 66 -1.42 1.81 6.37
CA ILE A 66 -2.34 1.58 7.49
C ILE A 66 -1.53 1.69 8.78
N GLN A 67 -1.89 2.64 9.62
CA GLN A 67 -1.34 2.80 10.96
C GLN A 67 -2.11 1.90 11.94
N VAL A 68 -1.37 1.20 12.78
CA VAL A 68 -1.87 0.48 13.97
C VAL A 68 -1.19 1.09 15.17
N LYS A 69 -1.95 1.67 16.10
CA LYS A 69 -1.39 2.37 17.26
C LYS A 69 -2.21 2.13 18.51
N GLY A 70 -1.54 1.84 19.62
CA GLY A 70 -2.15 1.67 20.93
C GLY A 70 -1.46 0.61 21.77
N PRO A 71 -1.90 0.43 23.04
CA PRO A 71 -1.26 -0.50 23.98
C PRO A 71 -1.14 -1.93 23.45
N ASP A 72 -2.13 -2.41 22.69
CA ASP A 72 -2.16 -3.76 22.15
C ASP A 72 -1.74 -3.84 20.68
N ALA A 73 -1.09 -2.78 20.13
CA ALA A 73 -0.69 -2.75 18.72
C ALA A 73 0.27 -3.89 18.36
N GLU A 74 1.26 -4.20 19.21
CA GLU A 74 2.18 -5.32 18.99
C GLU A 74 1.42 -6.65 18.98
N ALA A 75 0.55 -6.89 19.94
CA ALA A 75 -0.24 -8.13 20.03
C ALA A 75 -1.19 -8.28 18.83
N PHE A 76 -1.83 -7.19 18.40
CA PHE A 76 -2.67 -7.20 17.20
C PHE A 76 -1.86 -7.49 15.93
N VAL A 77 -0.72 -6.83 15.76
CA VAL A 77 0.14 -7.04 14.61
C VAL A 77 0.65 -8.48 14.58
N ASP A 78 1.11 -9.01 15.72
CA ASP A 78 1.57 -10.40 15.83
C ASP A 78 0.46 -11.41 15.49
N TYR A 79 -0.78 -11.09 15.84
CA TYR A 79 -1.95 -11.93 15.56
C TYR A 79 -2.27 -12.01 14.05
N VAL A 80 -2.04 -10.93 13.29
CA VAL A 80 -2.48 -10.87 11.88
C VAL A 80 -1.39 -11.20 10.86
N ILE A 81 -0.13 -11.25 11.26
CA ILE A 81 0.99 -11.59 10.36
C ILE A 81 1.54 -12.99 10.60
N THR A 82 2.25 -13.54 9.63
CA THR A 82 2.88 -14.87 9.72
C THR A 82 4.27 -14.84 10.36
N ARG A 83 4.72 -13.69 10.83
CA ARG A 83 6.04 -13.46 11.44
C ARG A 83 5.86 -13.01 12.89
N ASP A 84 6.79 -13.34 13.76
CA ASP A 84 6.86 -12.88 15.15
C ASP A 84 7.14 -11.36 15.20
N ALA A 85 6.12 -10.56 15.53
CA ALA A 85 6.21 -9.11 15.58
C ALA A 85 7.12 -8.63 16.71
N THR A 86 7.24 -9.40 17.81
CA THR A 86 8.05 -9.04 18.99
C THR A 86 9.53 -8.96 18.65
N LYS A 87 9.97 -9.66 17.61
CA LYS A 87 11.35 -9.65 17.12
C LYS A 87 11.69 -8.51 16.15
N ILE A 88 10.73 -7.64 15.89
CA ILE A 88 10.95 -6.45 15.05
C ILE A 88 11.26 -5.27 15.97
N SER A 89 12.50 -4.81 15.96
CA SER A 89 12.89 -3.64 16.76
C SER A 89 12.27 -2.34 16.23
N PRO A 90 12.01 -1.34 17.09
CA PRO A 90 11.62 -0.01 16.63
C PRO A 90 12.55 0.56 15.56
N MET A 91 12.02 1.38 14.67
CA MET A 91 12.69 1.96 13.49
C MET A 91 13.22 0.92 12.49
N ARG A 92 12.60 -0.28 12.47
CA ARG A 92 12.90 -1.33 11.48
C ARG A 92 11.68 -1.66 10.64
N ALA A 93 11.97 -2.03 9.39
CA ALA A 93 10.99 -2.55 8.45
C ALA A 93 11.21 -4.05 8.21
N ARG A 94 10.14 -4.78 7.94
CA ARG A 94 10.15 -6.20 7.56
C ARG A 94 9.09 -6.48 6.53
N TYR A 95 9.43 -7.31 5.56
CA TYR A 95 8.46 -7.95 4.70
C TYR A 95 7.69 -8.99 5.50
N VAL A 96 6.37 -8.90 5.45
CA VAL A 96 5.46 -9.80 6.19
C VAL A 96 4.35 -10.29 5.27
N ILE A 97 3.65 -11.33 5.68
CA ILE A 97 2.53 -11.89 4.93
C ILE A 97 1.32 -11.95 5.86
N LEU A 98 0.16 -11.57 5.36
CA LEU A 98 -1.13 -11.79 6.01
C LEU A 98 -1.88 -12.87 5.24
N CYS A 99 -2.46 -13.82 5.98
CA CYS A 99 -3.21 -14.93 5.42
C CYS A 99 -4.64 -14.95 5.95
N ASN A 100 -5.53 -15.56 5.17
CA ASN A 100 -6.84 -15.96 5.65
C ASN A 100 -6.75 -17.27 6.46
N GLN A 101 -7.87 -17.73 7.01
CA GLN A 101 -7.96 -18.95 7.83
C GLN A 101 -7.59 -20.25 7.09
N TYR A 102 -7.46 -20.22 5.78
CA TYR A 102 -7.08 -21.38 4.96
C TYR A 102 -5.62 -21.30 4.48
N GLY A 103 -4.85 -20.30 4.93
CA GLY A 103 -3.48 -20.06 4.50
C GLY A 103 -3.34 -19.33 3.16
N GLY A 104 -4.46 -18.89 2.55
CA GLY A 104 -4.41 -18.07 1.35
C GLY A 104 -3.89 -16.66 1.66
N VAL A 105 -2.92 -16.18 0.87
CA VAL A 105 -2.33 -14.87 1.04
C VAL A 105 -3.35 -13.77 0.75
N LEU A 106 -3.56 -12.87 1.70
CA LEU A 106 -4.39 -11.67 1.56
C LEU A 106 -3.60 -10.47 1.10
N ASN A 107 -2.42 -10.26 1.67
CA ASN A 107 -1.50 -9.18 1.33
C ASN A 107 -0.10 -9.54 1.80
N ASP A 108 0.90 -8.94 1.20
CA ASP A 108 2.31 -9.14 1.49
C ASP A 108 3.04 -7.80 1.70
N PRO A 109 2.63 -7.01 2.70
CA PRO A 109 3.10 -5.65 2.90
C PRO A 109 4.51 -5.58 3.49
N ILE A 110 5.09 -4.38 3.43
CA ILE A 110 6.19 -4.01 4.32
C ILE A 110 5.59 -3.50 5.63
N LEU A 111 5.94 -4.13 6.73
CA LEU A 111 5.62 -3.69 8.09
C LEU A 111 6.77 -2.84 8.62
N LEU A 112 6.45 -1.60 9.01
CA LEU A 112 7.36 -0.69 9.69
C LEU A 112 6.96 -0.64 11.17
N ARG A 113 7.89 -0.91 12.08
CA ARG A 113 7.70 -0.61 13.50
C ARG A 113 8.25 0.77 13.79
N ILE A 114 7.38 1.72 14.10
CA ILE A 114 7.74 3.13 14.35
C ILE A 114 8.20 3.29 15.80
N SER A 115 7.41 2.76 16.75
CA SER A 115 7.70 2.79 18.19
C SER A 115 7.34 1.47 18.84
N GLN A 116 7.28 1.44 20.16
CA GLN A 116 6.86 0.27 20.93
C GLN A 116 5.41 -0.10 20.63
N ASP A 117 4.55 0.89 20.45
CA ASP A 117 3.09 0.79 20.35
C ASP A 117 2.54 1.31 19.01
N GLU A 118 3.41 1.48 17.99
CA GLU A 118 3.02 2.02 16.68
C GLU A 118 3.68 1.27 15.55
N PHE A 119 2.83 0.77 14.63
CA PHE A 119 3.23 0.05 13.41
C PHE A 119 2.52 0.63 12.20
N TRP A 120 3.18 0.55 11.04
CA TRP A 120 2.60 0.92 9.76
C TRP A 120 2.73 -0.24 8.77
N PHE A 121 1.61 -0.61 8.13
CA PHE A 121 1.62 -1.49 6.98
C PHE A 121 1.68 -0.66 5.71
N SER A 122 2.73 -0.81 4.92
CA SER A 122 2.82 -0.30 3.55
C SER A 122 2.33 -1.40 2.61
N LEU A 123 1.11 -1.24 2.09
CA LEU A 123 0.39 -2.33 1.44
C LEU A 123 0.89 -2.60 0.02
N SER A 124 0.97 -3.87 -0.35
CA SER A 124 0.83 -4.28 -1.75
C SER A 124 -0.67 -4.26 -2.14
N ASP A 125 -1.05 -4.78 -3.31
CA ASP A 125 -2.45 -4.75 -3.75
C ASP A 125 -3.38 -5.53 -2.78
N SER A 126 -4.69 -5.32 -2.87
CA SER A 126 -5.79 -5.89 -2.10
C SER A 126 -6.31 -5.14 -0.86
N ASP A 127 -5.84 -3.93 -0.58
CA ASP A 127 -6.41 -2.96 0.41
C ASP A 127 -7.03 -3.63 1.66
N ILE A 128 -6.19 -4.24 2.49
CA ILE A 128 -6.62 -5.03 3.67
C ILE A 128 -7.15 -4.19 4.85
N GLY A 129 -7.33 -2.87 4.69
CA GLY A 129 -7.79 -2.02 5.79
C GLY A 129 -9.09 -2.48 6.41
N LEU A 130 -10.08 -2.86 5.58
CA LEU A 130 -11.36 -3.38 6.08
C LEU A 130 -11.23 -4.77 6.72
N TYR A 131 -10.32 -5.61 6.24
CA TYR A 131 -10.01 -6.89 6.87
C TYR A 131 -9.47 -6.69 8.28
N LEU A 132 -8.48 -5.82 8.45
CA LEU A 132 -7.90 -5.53 9.77
C LEU A 132 -8.94 -4.95 10.75
N GLN A 133 -9.81 -4.05 10.27
CA GLN A 133 -10.93 -3.55 11.06
C GLN A 133 -11.91 -4.66 11.43
N GLY A 134 -12.20 -5.57 10.51
CA GLY A 134 -13.06 -6.73 10.77
C GLY A 134 -12.47 -7.70 11.78
N VAL A 135 -11.15 -7.91 11.78
CA VAL A 135 -10.45 -8.74 12.77
C VAL A 135 -10.55 -8.14 14.18
N ASN A 136 -10.59 -6.82 14.30
CA ASN A 136 -10.67 -6.10 15.58
C ASN A 136 -12.06 -5.45 15.84
N HIS A 137 -13.13 -5.93 15.19
CA HIS A 137 -14.45 -5.30 15.23
C HIS A 137 -15.09 -5.27 16.63
N ASP A 138 -14.76 -6.24 17.48
CA ASP A 138 -15.23 -6.37 18.87
C ASP A 138 -14.31 -5.67 19.89
N ASN A 139 -13.35 -4.88 19.43
CA ASN A 139 -12.31 -4.23 20.23
C ASN A 139 -11.49 -5.22 21.10
N ARG A 140 -11.27 -6.41 20.58
CA ARG A 140 -10.45 -7.45 21.21
C ARG A 140 -9.04 -6.96 21.54
N PHE A 141 -8.51 -6.05 20.72
CA PHE A 141 -7.24 -5.40 20.93
C PHE A 141 -7.45 -3.89 21.10
N ASN A 142 -6.91 -3.33 22.16
CA ASN A 142 -6.96 -1.90 22.43
C ASN A 142 -5.94 -1.16 21.53
N CYS A 143 -6.27 -1.07 20.27
CA CYS A 143 -5.49 -0.32 19.28
C CYS A 143 -6.40 0.36 18.25
N LEU A 144 -5.95 1.50 17.75
CA LEU A 144 -6.58 2.24 16.65
C LEU A 144 -6.01 1.75 15.33
N LEU A 145 -6.91 1.54 14.36
CA LEU A 145 -6.58 1.27 12.98
C LEU A 145 -6.92 2.51 12.15
N TYR A 146 -5.90 3.18 11.65
CA TYR A 146 -6.05 4.39 10.87
C TYR A 146 -5.44 4.22 9.48
N THR A 147 -6.19 4.56 8.46
CA THR A 147 -5.68 4.64 7.09
C THR A 147 -5.30 6.08 6.80
N SER A 148 -4.21 6.30 6.06
CA SER A 148 -3.87 7.66 5.64
C SER A 148 -5.08 8.34 4.98
N PRO A 149 -5.37 9.60 5.32
CA PRO A 149 -6.58 10.27 4.85
C PRO A 149 -6.66 10.26 3.33
N SER A 150 -7.82 9.85 2.83
CA SER A 150 -8.21 10.12 1.47
C SER A 150 -8.51 11.63 1.36
N PRO A 151 -8.26 12.28 0.23
CA PRO A 151 -8.72 13.67 0.02
C PRO A 151 -10.23 13.87 0.14
N ARG A 152 -10.98 12.84 0.52
CA ARG A 152 -12.43 12.84 0.72
C ARG A 152 -12.87 12.54 2.17
N ASP A 153 -11.92 12.32 3.08
CA ASP A 153 -12.20 12.08 4.50
C ASP A 153 -12.12 13.38 5.31
#